data_df33d132e7960a5f0ae3dbf650a84726
#
_entry.id   df33d132e7960a5f0ae3dbf650a84726
#
_cell.length_a   1.000
_cell.length_b   1.000
_cell.length_c   1.000
_cell.angle_alpha   90.00
_cell.angle_beta   90.00
_cell.angle_gamma   90.00
#
_symmetry.space_group_name_H-M   'P 1'
#
loop_
_entity.id
_entity.type
_entity.pdbx_description
1 polymer ?
#
loop_
_entity_poly.entity_id
_entity_poly.type
_entity_poly.pdbx_seq_one_letter_code
_entity_poly.pdbx_strand_id
1 'polypeptide(L)'
;MTRELHRFKGGVHPPEHKAESNGRPIHAAPVPRQLVIPLRQHIGNPARPVVEVGQQVLKGQCIAEADGYISAAVHASSSGTVTAIGPALVPHISGLPDDCITIETDGRDAWIDHAPIDYQALAPADLRMRLRDMGLAGLGGAVFPSAVKLDPGAHACPTLIVNGGECEPWITCDDLLMRTRADDILQGVRVMRHLLGSTEILVGIEDNKPEAIAAMQAAAARLDFAVEVIAVPTIYPAGGAKQMIEILTGRQVPSGKLSTDIGIQVFNVGTAYALARAVFHGEPLISRLVTVTGHVLRPQNFEVLIGT
;
A
#
# COMPACT_ATOMS: atom_id res chain seq x y z
N MET A 1 -22.45 -7.78 -19.19
CA MET A 1 -23.07 -8.74 -18.26
C MET A 1 -22.58 -8.40 -16.87
N THR A 2 -23.46 -8.29 -15.89
CA THR A 2 -23.05 -8.05 -14.50
C THR A 2 -22.44 -9.35 -13.96
N ARG A 3 -21.25 -9.26 -13.34
CA ARG A 3 -20.59 -10.43 -12.72
C ARG A 3 -21.48 -10.97 -11.59
N GLU A 4 -21.60 -12.28 -11.50
CA GLU A 4 -22.22 -12.95 -10.37
C GLU A 4 -21.32 -12.80 -9.13
N LEU A 5 -21.90 -12.35 -8.02
CA LEU A 5 -21.21 -12.25 -6.74
C LEU A 5 -21.53 -13.46 -5.88
N HIS A 6 -20.52 -13.94 -5.17
CA HIS A 6 -20.64 -15.09 -4.29
C HIS A 6 -20.60 -14.65 -2.82
N ARG A 7 -21.08 -15.52 -1.93
CA ARG A 7 -21.09 -15.26 -0.49
C ARG A 7 -20.04 -16.13 0.20
N PHE A 8 -19.19 -15.52 1.00
CA PHE A 8 -18.37 -16.29 1.93
C PHE A 8 -19.16 -16.65 3.19
N LYS A 9 -18.73 -17.70 3.89
CA LYS A 9 -19.38 -18.17 5.10
C LYS A 9 -19.03 -17.27 6.30
N GLY A 10 -20.03 -16.79 7.01
CA GLY A 10 -19.89 -15.92 8.18
C GLY A 10 -19.99 -14.44 7.82
N GLY A 11 -19.37 -13.60 8.62
CA GLY A 11 -19.42 -12.14 8.50
C GLY A 11 -20.39 -11.49 9.49
N VAL A 12 -20.14 -10.23 9.79
CA VAL A 12 -20.94 -9.42 10.72
C VAL A 12 -21.10 -8.00 10.16
N HIS A 13 -22.08 -7.26 10.64
CA HIS A 13 -22.34 -5.85 10.29
C HIS A 13 -22.15 -4.96 11.52
N PRO A 14 -20.91 -4.59 11.85
CA PRO A 14 -20.66 -3.64 12.93
C PRO A 14 -21.11 -2.23 12.53
N PRO A 15 -21.35 -1.32 13.49
CA PRO A 15 -21.51 0.11 13.20
C PRO A 15 -20.26 0.64 12.49
N GLU A 16 -20.43 1.29 11.34
CA GLU A 16 -19.32 1.63 10.44
C GLU A 16 -18.54 2.86 10.87
N HIS A 17 -19.19 3.90 11.42
CA HIS A 17 -18.59 5.17 11.85
C HIS A 17 -17.73 5.90 10.80
N LYS A 18 -17.92 5.62 9.52
CA LYS A 18 -17.10 6.16 8.44
C LYS A 18 -17.40 7.63 8.12
N ALA A 19 -18.64 8.06 8.33
CA ALA A 19 -19.07 9.44 8.08
C ALA A 19 -18.31 10.49 8.92
N GLU A 20 -17.67 10.08 10.01
CA GLU A 20 -16.93 10.98 10.88
C GLU A 20 -15.64 11.51 10.24
N SER A 21 -14.98 10.71 9.38
CA SER A 21 -13.67 11.02 8.81
C SER A 21 -13.64 11.11 7.28
N ASN A 22 -14.68 10.66 6.55
CA ASN A 22 -14.66 10.61 5.09
C ASN A 22 -15.18 11.87 4.38
N GLY A 23 -15.73 12.84 5.12
CA GLY A 23 -16.30 14.07 4.57
C GLY A 23 -15.28 15.19 4.28
N ARG A 24 -13.99 14.97 4.57
CA ARG A 24 -12.93 15.98 4.39
C ARG A 24 -11.86 15.48 3.43
N PRO A 25 -11.19 16.39 2.68
CA PRO A 25 -10.08 16.00 1.83
C PRO A 25 -8.92 15.45 2.65
N ILE A 26 -8.06 14.67 2.00
CA ILE A 26 -6.80 14.21 2.58
C ILE A 26 -5.88 15.43 2.79
N HIS A 27 -5.32 15.56 3.98
CA HIS A 27 -4.35 16.60 4.30
C HIS A 27 -2.94 16.01 4.44
N ALA A 28 -1.94 16.72 3.96
CA ALA A 28 -0.57 16.40 4.30
C ALA A 28 -0.34 16.74 5.78
N ALA A 29 0.13 15.79 6.56
CA ALA A 29 0.56 16.05 7.92
C ALA A 29 1.81 16.96 7.90
N PRO A 30 1.97 17.88 8.87
CA PRO A 30 3.18 18.69 8.93
C PRO A 30 4.42 17.81 9.15
N VAL A 31 5.54 18.19 8.56
CA VAL A 31 6.82 17.51 8.81
C VAL A 31 7.18 17.69 10.29
N PRO A 32 7.35 16.60 11.07
CA PRO A 32 7.71 16.72 12.47
C PRO A 32 9.17 17.13 12.63
N ARG A 33 9.54 17.60 13.82
CA ARG A 33 10.96 17.93 14.12
C ARG A 33 11.86 16.71 14.13
N GLN A 34 11.29 15.55 14.42
CA GLN A 34 12.01 14.28 14.51
C GLN A 34 11.19 13.19 13.83
N LEU A 35 11.88 12.33 13.09
CA LEU A 35 11.33 11.10 12.50
C LEU A 35 12.03 9.91 13.16
N VAL A 36 11.26 8.97 13.68
CA VAL A 36 11.76 7.69 14.21
C VAL A 36 11.34 6.59 13.24
N ILE A 37 12.23 6.24 12.31
CA ILE A 37 11.94 5.38 11.16
C ILE A 37 12.33 3.93 11.51
N PRO A 38 11.36 3.01 11.66
CA PRO A 38 11.65 1.62 11.96
C PRO A 38 12.39 0.95 10.79
N LEU A 39 13.36 0.09 11.10
CA LEU A 39 14.02 -0.77 10.12
C LEU A 39 13.15 -1.94 9.70
N ARG A 40 12.18 -2.31 10.53
CA ARG A 40 11.17 -3.32 10.27
C ARG A 40 9.85 -2.65 9.86
N GLN A 41 9.62 -2.51 8.56
CA GLN A 41 8.39 -1.93 8.03
C GLN A 41 7.50 -2.96 7.32
N HIS A 42 7.84 -4.24 7.43
CA HIS A 42 7.15 -5.35 6.76
C HIS A 42 7.48 -6.68 7.46
N ILE A 43 6.76 -7.74 7.11
CA ILE A 43 7.09 -9.09 7.54
C ILE A 43 8.39 -9.56 6.87
N GLY A 44 9.18 -10.37 7.55
CA GLY A 44 10.48 -10.86 7.10
C GLY A 44 11.64 -10.18 7.82
N ASN A 45 12.79 -10.04 7.17
CA ASN A 45 13.98 -9.47 7.79
C ASN A 45 13.90 -7.93 7.81
N PRO A 46 14.32 -7.29 8.92
CA PRO A 46 14.49 -5.83 8.94
C PRO A 46 15.53 -5.40 7.91
N ALA A 47 15.45 -4.17 7.44
CA ALA A 47 16.46 -3.59 6.58
C ALA A 47 17.75 -3.30 7.39
N ARG A 48 18.91 -3.35 6.70
CA ARG A 48 20.22 -3.09 7.31
C ARG A 48 20.62 -1.63 7.08
N PRO A 49 20.91 -0.85 8.15
CA PRO A 49 21.35 0.54 8.02
C PRO A 49 22.59 0.70 7.11
N VAL A 50 22.56 1.76 6.29
CA VAL A 50 23.68 2.17 5.41
C VAL A 50 24.09 3.62 5.64
N VAL A 51 23.63 4.22 6.71
CA VAL A 51 23.96 5.58 7.15
C VAL A 51 24.58 5.54 8.55
N GLU A 52 25.21 6.64 8.96
CA GLU A 52 25.86 6.80 10.26
C GLU A 52 25.27 7.97 11.04
N VAL A 53 25.41 7.94 12.37
CA VAL A 53 25.01 9.05 13.24
C VAL A 53 25.85 10.28 12.89
N GLY A 54 25.21 11.44 12.73
CA GLY A 54 25.78 12.70 12.26
C GLY A 54 25.70 12.90 10.75
N GLN A 55 25.33 11.88 9.97
CA GLN A 55 25.17 12.00 8.52
C GLN A 55 23.94 12.86 8.16
N GLN A 56 24.11 13.78 7.21
CA GLN A 56 22.98 14.46 6.58
C GLN A 56 22.36 13.59 5.50
N VAL A 57 21.04 13.56 5.46
CA VAL A 57 20.25 12.80 4.50
C VAL A 57 19.20 13.68 3.84
N LEU A 58 18.84 13.34 2.62
CA LEU A 58 17.80 14.00 1.86
C LEU A 58 16.52 13.12 1.85
N LYS A 59 15.37 13.75 1.64
CA LYS A 59 14.09 13.04 1.47
C LYS A 59 14.18 12.07 0.29
N GLY A 60 13.71 10.84 0.49
CA GLY A 60 13.80 9.77 -0.50
C GLY A 60 15.16 9.06 -0.57
N GLN A 61 16.16 9.49 0.18
CA GLN A 61 17.46 8.79 0.23
C GLN A 61 17.31 7.44 0.92
N CYS A 62 17.90 6.39 0.33
CA CYS A 62 17.98 5.08 1.00
C CYS A 62 18.86 5.20 2.26
N ILE A 63 18.30 4.83 3.41
CA ILE A 63 18.98 4.85 4.72
C ILE A 63 19.19 3.45 5.30
N ALA A 64 18.49 2.46 4.76
CA ALA A 64 18.76 1.05 5.04
C ALA A 64 18.40 0.20 3.83
N GLU A 65 19.29 -0.75 3.50
CA GLU A 65 19.13 -1.69 2.40
C GLU A 65 18.33 -2.92 2.82
N ALA A 66 17.61 -3.51 1.87
CA ALA A 66 16.91 -4.76 2.08
C ALA A 66 17.88 -5.90 2.42
N ASP A 67 17.57 -6.71 3.45
CA ASP A 67 18.37 -7.84 3.88
C ASP A 67 17.63 -9.17 3.69
N GLY A 68 18.23 -10.09 2.92
CA GLY A 68 17.63 -11.37 2.56
C GLY A 68 16.49 -11.26 1.51
N TYR A 69 15.76 -12.36 1.29
CA TYR A 69 14.76 -12.46 0.22
C TYR A 69 13.47 -11.70 0.55
N ILE A 70 12.95 -11.88 1.77
CA ILE A 70 11.73 -11.18 2.24
C ILE A 70 12.18 -9.94 3.00
N SER A 71 12.47 -8.87 2.27
CA SER A 71 12.88 -7.58 2.80
C SER A 71 12.71 -6.49 1.73
N ALA A 72 12.63 -5.24 2.15
CA ALA A 72 12.60 -4.06 1.29
C ALA A 72 13.46 -2.95 1.93
N ALA A 73 13.98 -2.04 1.11
CA ALA A 73 14.79 -0.91 1.60
C ALA A 73 13.94 0.07 2.42
N VAL A 74 14.61 0.88 3.23
CA VAL A 74 14.01 1.96 4.02
C VAL A 74 14.63 3.30 3.62
N HIS A 75 13.80 4.33 3.51
CA HIS A 75 14.18 5.63 3.02
C HIS A 75 13.90 6.74 4.03
N ALA A 76 14.71 7.79 3.99
CA ALA A 76 14.45 9.00 4.76
C ALA A 76 13.16 9.67 4.27
N SER A 77 12.22 9.87 5.18
CA SER A 77 10.91 10.43 4.83
C SER A 77 10.94 11.96 4.71
N SER A 78 11.99 12.61 5.21
CA SER A 78 12.30 14.02 5.02
C SER A 78 13.82 14.25 5.10
N SER A 79 14.30 15.45 4.73
CA SER A 79 15.70 15.83 4.89
C SER A 79 16.03 16.19 6.34
N GLY A 80 17.28 15.94 6.74
CA GLY A 80 17.74 16.21 8.09
C GLY A 80 19.07 15.54 8.43
N THR A 81 19.32 15.36 9.72
CA THR A 81 20.53 14.73 10.24
C THR A 81 20.17 13.46 11.03
N VAL A 82 20.86 12.37 10.77
CA VAL A 82 20.73 11.13 11.56
C VAL A 82 21.28 11.36 12.95
N THR A 83 20.43 11.26 13.98
CA THR A 83 20.82 11.52 15.37
C THR A 83 20.98 10.27 16.21
N ALA A 84 20.34 9.17 15.81
CA ALA A 84 20.50 7.88 16.47
C ALA A 84 20.21 6.71 15.52
N ILE A 85 20.85 5.56 15.78
CA ILE A 85 20.57 4.27 15.16
C ILE A 85 20.52 3.24 16.29
N GLY A 86 19.36 2.64 16.51
CA GLY A 86 19.15 1.64 17.57
C GLY A 86 17.72 1.60 18.07
N PRO A 87 17.48 0.96 19.22
CA PRO A 87 16.14 0.72 19.74
C PRO A 87 15.40 2.01 20.06
N ALA A 88 14.16 2.14 19.54
CA ALA A 88 13.22 3.21 19.88
C ALA A 88 11.79 2.67 19.96
N LEU A 89 10.91 3.35 20.68
CA LEU A 89 9.51 2.97 20.76
C LEU A 89 8.85 3.16 19.40
N VAL A 90 8.11 2.15 18.97
CA VAL A 90 7.34 2.13 17.73
C VAL A 90 5.87 1.87 18.05
N PRO A 91 4.92 2.30 17.20
CA PRO A 91 3.49 2.07 17.41
C PRO A 91 3.10 0.61 17.15
N HIS A 92 3.69 -0.30 17.89
CA HIS A 92 3.40 -1.73 17.85
C HIS A 92 2.66 -2.17 19.12
N ILE A 93 1.72 -3.11 18.98
CA ILE A 93 0.87 -3.59 20.08
C ILE A 93 1.67 -4.16 21.28
N SER A 94 2.89 -4.65 21.05
CA SER A 94 3.75 -5.15 22.12
C SER A 94 4.23 -4.06 23.09
N GLY A 95 4.24 -2.78 22.67
CA GLY A 95 4.86 -1.69 23.44
C GLY A 95 6.38 -1.81 23.61
N LEU A 96 7.01 -2.76 22.89
CA LEU A 96 8.46 -2.97 22.93
C LEU A 96 9.15 -2.05 21.90
N PRO A 97 10.40 -1.61 22.19
CA PRO A 97 11.22 -0.92 21.20
C PRO A 97 11.60 -1.84 20.05
N ASP A 98 11.84 -1.27 18.87
CA ASP A 98 12.43 -1.94 17.71
C ASP A 98 13.58 -1.09 17.17
N ASP A 99 14.46 -1.66 16.35
CA ASP A 99 15.57 -0.95 15.76
C ASP A 99 15.08 0.10 14.75
N CYS A 100 15.51 1.35 14.96
CA CYS A 100 15.10 2.53 14.21
C CYS A 100 16.28 3.38 13.80
N ILE A 101 16.09 4.18 12.76
CA ILE A 101 16.94 5.34 12.44
C ILE A 101 16.16 6.58 12.83
N THR A 102 16.75 7.41 13.69
CA THR A 102 16.17 8.69 14.11
C THR A 102 16.79 9.82 13.31
N ILE A 103 15.95 10.66 12.70
CA ILE A 103 16.36 11.81 11.91
C ILE A 103 15.77 13.07 12.56
N GLU A 104 16.62 14.03 12.90
CA GLU A 104 16.20 15.38 13.22
C GLU A 104 16.04 16.16 11.90
N THR A 105 14.80 16.57 11.59
CA THR A 105 14.48 17.22 10.32
C THR A 105 15.00 18.64 10.27
N ASP A 106 15.44 19.09 9.10
CA ASP A 106 16.02 20.43 8.89
C ASP A 106 14.98 21.48 8.46
N GLY A 107 13.72 21.09 8.33
CA GLY A 107 12.61 21.94 7.90
C GLY A 107 12.61 22.30 6.40
N ARG A 108 13.57 21.80 5.61
CA ARG A 108 13.67 22.07 4.16
C ARG A 108 12.89 21.08 3.32
N ASP A 109 12.71 19.85 3.83
CA ASP A 109 12.07 18.74 3.13
C ASP A 109 12.64 18.49 1.73
N ALA A 110 13.97 18.64 1.61
CA ALA A 110 14.69 18.61 0.34
C ALA A 110 14.84 17.17 -0.19
N TRP A 111 14.40 16.94 -1.43
CA TRP A 111 14.50 15.65 -2.10
C TRP A 111 15.89 15.35 -2.66
N ILE A 112 16.21 14.05 -2.78
CA ILE A 112 17.24 13.58 -3.71
C ILE A 112 16.78 13.79 -5.15
N ASP A 113 17.72 13.78 -6.09
CA ASP A 113 17.36 13.66 -7.50
C ASP A 113 16.66 12.32 -7.74
N HIS A 114 15.48 12.38 -8.34
CA HIS A 114 14.67 11.20 -8.64
C HIS A 114 14.00 11.36 -9.99
N ALA A 115 13.76 10.25 -10.66
CA ALA A 115 13.15 10.22 -11.99
C ALA A 115 12.22 9.01 -12.15
N PRO A 116 11.25 9.10 -13.04
CA PRO A 116 10.40 7.97 -13.41
C PRO A 116 11.23 6.76 -13.86
N ILE A 117 10.70 5.56 -13.60
CA ILE A 117 11.26 4.28 -14.06
C ILE A 117 10.60 3.92 -15.38
N ASP A 118 11.39 3.75 -16.44
CA ASP A 118 10.87 3.15 -17.67
C ASP A 118 10.69 1.64 -17.44
N TYR A 119 9.54 1.29 -16.87
CA TYR A 119 9.24 -0.08 -16.46
C TYR A 119 9.07 -1.04 -17.65
N GLN A 120 8.79 -0.50 -18.86
CA GLN A 120 8.63 -1.32 -20.08
C GLN A 120 9.99 -1.72 -20.68
N ALA A 121 11.02 -0.91 -20.47
CA ALA A 121 12.38 -1.21 -20.94
C ALA A 121 13.13 -2.19 -20.02
N LEU A 122 12.65 -2.42 -18.80
CA LEU A 122 13.29 -3.33 -17.85
C LEU A 122 12.76 -4.76 -17.96
N ALA A 123 13.66 -5.72 -17.77
CA ALA A 123 13.22 -7.10 -17.53
C ALA A 123 12.38 -7.18 -16.23
N PRO A 124 11.36 -8.06 -16.17
CA PRO A 124 10.50 -8.15 -14.97
C PRO A 124 11.26 -8.37 -13.66
N ALA A 125 12.36 -9.14 -13.68
CA ALA A 125 13.19 -9.36 -12.51
C ALA A 125 13.89 -8.08 -12.05
N ASP A 126 14.44 -7.31 -12.98
CA ASP A 126 15.13 -6.05 -12.68
C ASP A 126 14.15 -4.99 -12.18
N LEU A 127 12.95 -4.93 -12.76
CA LEU A 127 11.90 -4.05 -12.27
C LEU A 127 11.51 -4.41 -10.82
N ARG A 128 11.32 -5.70 -10.51
CA ARG A 128 11.03 -6.13 -9.14
C ARG A 128 12.13 -5.75 -8.16
N MET A 129 13.40 -5.87 -8.57
CA MET A 129 14.53 -5.43 -7.73
C MET A 129 14.49 -3.91 -7.49
N ARG A 130 14.23 -3.12 -8.53
CA ARG A 130 14.05 -1.66 -8.37
C ARG A 130 12.91 -1.32 -7.40
N LEU A 131 11.78 -2.03 -7.48
CA LEU A 131 10.65 -1.82 -6.56
C LEU A 131 10.98 -2.23 -5.12
N ARG A 132 11.81 -3.26 -4.95
CA ARG A 132 12.36 -3.64 -3.64
C ARG A 132 13.26 -2.54 -3.07
N ASP A 133 14.12 -1.98 -3.91
CA ASP A 133 15.02 -0.88 -3.55
C ASP A 133 14.27 0.44 -3.29
N MET A 134 13.04 0.59 -3.83
CA MET A 134 12.12 1.69 -3.52
C MET A 134 11.32 1.47 -2.21
N GLY A 135 11.58 0.41 -1.48
CA GLY A 135 10.98 0.15 -0.18
C GLY A 135 9.52 -0.28 -0.21
N LEU A 136 9.00 -0.75 -1.36
CA LEU A 136 7.58 -1.02 -1.51
C LEU A 136 7.14 -2.23 -0.68
N ALA A 137 6.31 -1.97 0.32
CA ALA A 137 5.59 -2.97 1.11
C ALA A 137 4.08 -2.81 0.94
N GLY A 138 3.33 -3.88 1.21
CA GLY A 138 1.87 -3.84 1.15
C GLY A 138 1.31 -2.86 2.18
N LEU A 139 0.36 -2.03 1.78
CA LEU A 139 -0.33 -1.06 2.64
C LEU A 139 -1.68 -1.55 3.17
N GLY A 140 -2.09 -2.77 2.81
CA GLY A 140 -3.14 -3.52 3.50
C GLY A 140 -2.62 -4.22 4.75
N GLY A 141 -3.48 -4.92 5.49
CA GLY A 141 -3.16 -5.47 6.81
C GLY A 141 -1.97 -6.44 6.91
N ALA A 142 -1.59 -7.13 5.82
CA ALA A 142 -0.52 -8.13 5.85
C ALA A 142 0.90 -7.57 5.76
N VAL A 143 1.08 -6.33 5.35
CA VAL A 143 2.38 -5.62 5.22
C VAL A 143 3.50 -6.51 4.67
N PHE A 144 3.30 -7.06 3.46
CA PHE A 144 4.26 -7.97 2.82
C PHE A 144 5.08 -7.22 1.74
N PRO A 145 6.40 -7.46 1.59
CA PRO A 145 7.20 -6.82 0.54
C PRO A 145 6.60 -7.02 -0.85
N SER A 146 6.30 -5.90 -1.55
CA SER A 146 5.56 -5.93 -2.81
C SER A 146 6.33 -6.60 -3.93
N ALA A 147 7.67 -6.46 -3.95
CA ALA A 147 8.52 -7.09 -4.94
C ALA A 147 8.41 -8.62 -4.95
N VAL A 148 8.27 -9.25 -3.77
CA VAL A 148 8.06 -10.70 -3.65
C VAL A 148 6.67 -11.09 -4.13
N LYS A 149 5.64 -10.31 -3.80
CA LYS A 149 4.26 -10.56 -4.26
C LYS A 149 4.07 -10.34 -5.76
N LEU A 150 4.88 -9.49 -6.38
CA LEU A 150 4.88 -9.23 -7.82
C LEU A 150 5.68 -10.28 -8.62
N ASP A 151 6.26 -11.27 -7.93
CA ASP A 151 6.84 -12.43 -8.57
C ASP A 151 5.77 -13.54 -8.71
N PRO A 152 5.31 -13.87 -9.91
CA PRO A 152 4.38 -14.97 -10.11
C PRO A 152 5.02 -16.33 -9.80
N GLY A 153 6.36 -16.41 -9.74
CA GLY A 153 7.10 -17.66 -9.53
C GLY A 153 6.80 -18.66 -10.64
N ALA A 154 6.55 -19.92 -10.25
CA ALA A 154 6.18 -20.99 -11.17
C ALA A 154 4.69 -21.01 -11.55
N HIS A 155 3.86 -20.13 -10.95
CA HIS A 155 2.41 -20.12 -11.15
C HIS A 155 1.98 -18.95 -12.02
N ALA A 156 1.20 -19.22 -13.09
CA ALA A 156 0.54 -18.14 -13.79
C ALA A 156 -0.51 -17.47 -12.88
N CYS A 157 -0.55 -16.13 -12.89
CA CYS A 157 -1.55 -15.35 -12.17
C CYS A 157 -2.47 -14.61 -13.15
N PRO A 158 -3.35 -15.32 -13.87
CA PRO A 158 -4.24 -14.71 -14.85
C PRO A 158 -5.19 -13.67 -14.24
N THR A 159 -5.54 -13.80 -12.96
CA THR A 159 -6.46 -12.87 -12.29
C THR A 159 -5.71 -12.01 -11.27
N LEU A 160 -5.77 -10.69 -11.45
CA LEU A 160 -5.33 -9.68 -10.49
C LEU A 160 -6.57 -9.07 -9.82
N ILE A 161 -6.63 -9.16 -8.51
CA ILE A 161 -7.65 -8.47 -7.71
C ILE A 161 -7.02 -7.26 -7.02
N VAL A 162 -7.61 -6.10 -7.23
CA VAL A 162 -7.29 -4.87 -6.50
C VAL A 162 -8.36 -4.67 -5.45
N ASN A 163 -7.95 -4.76 -4.20
CA ASN A 163 -8.83 -4.77 -3.05
C ASN A 163 -9.01 -3.35 -2.49
N GLY A 164 -10.20 -2.79 -2.69
CA GLY A 164 -10.69 -1.56 -2.11
C GLY A 164 -11.74 -1.82 -1.00
N GLY A 165 -11.79 -3.05 -0.47
CA GLY A 165 -12.63 -3.42 0.67
C GLY A 165 -12.02 -2.94 1.97
N GLU A 166 -12.48 -1.81 2.48
CA GLU A 166 -12.09 -1.20 3.76
C GLU A 166 -13.20 -1.44 4.77
N CYS A 167 -13.34 -2.71 5.20
CA CYS A 167 -14.48 -3.20 5.98
C CYS A 167 -14.37 -2.94 7.48
N GLU A 168 -13.21 -2.53 7.98
CA GLU A 168 -13.02 -2.19 9.39
C GLU A 168 -13.77 -0.90 9.72
N PRO A 169 -14.48 -0.83 10.88
CA PRO A 169 -15.07 0.41 11.35
C PRO A 169 -14.04 1.54 11.47
N TRP A 170 -14.50 2.78 11.33
CA TRP A 170 -13.76 4.01 11.53
C TRP A 170 -12.78 4.41 10.44
N ILE A 171 -12.06 3.47 9.78
CA ILE A 171 -11.05 3.83 8.78
C ILE A 171 -11.68 4.16 7.43
N THR A 172 -11.13 5.19 6.75
CA THR A 172 -11.64 5.74 5.48
C THR A 172 -10.52 6.18 4.53
N CYS A 173 -9.29 5.76 4.79
CA CYS A 173 -8.13 6.17 4.00
C CYS A 173 -8.17 5.61 2.58
N ASP A 174 -8.59 4.36 2.38
CA ASP A 174 -8.71 3.74 1.07
C ASP A 174 -9.90 4.31 0.28
N ASP A 175 -11.03 4.61 0.95
CA ASP A 175 -12.19 5.30 0.35
C ASP A 175 -11.76 6.65 -0.25
N LEU A 176 -11.13 7.53 0.55
CA LEU A 176 -10.70 8.84 0.07
C LEU A 176 -9.57 8.75 -0.95
N LEU A 177 -8.69 7.76 -0.84
CA LEU A 177 -7.66 7.52 -1.85
C LEU A 177 -8.29 7.20 -3.21
N MET A 178 -9.25 6.27 -3.25
CA MET A 178 -9.95 5.91 -4.48
C MET A 178 -10.72 7.08 -5.08
N ARG A 179 -11.37 7.92 -4.27
CA ARG A 179 -12.09 9.11 -4.73
C ARG A 179 -11.16 10.14 -5.37
N THR A 180 -9.94 10.32 -4.83
CA THR A 180 -9.07 11.45 -5.17
C THR A 180 -7.87 11.08 -6.03
N ARG A 181 -7.50 9.79 -6.12
CA ARG A 181 -6.30 9.28 -6.81
C ARG A 181 -6.59 8.03 -7.66
N ALA A 182 -7.79 7.91 -8.19
CA ALA A 182 -8.22 6.74 -8.98
C ALA A 182 -7.29 6.48 -10.19
N ASP A 183 -6.87 7.54 -10.89
CA ASP A 183 -5.96 7.40 -12.03
C ASP A 183 -4.59 6.85 -11.61
N ASP A 184 -4.02 7.37 -10.53
CA ASP A 184 -2.72 6.90 -10.02
C ASP A 184 -2.80 5.43 -9.55
N ILE A 185 -3.89 5.06 -8.86
CA ILE A 185 -4.13 3.66 -8.47
C ILE A 185 -4.09 2.75 -9.71
N LEU A 186 -4.82 3.13 -10.76
CA LEU A 186 -4.90 2.33 -11.98
C LEU A 186 -3.60 2.34 -12.80
N GLN A 187 -2.78 3.37 -12.72
CA GLN A 187 -1.41 3.32 -13.24
C GLN A 187 -0.56 2.29 -12.48
N GLY A 188 -0.69 2.21 -11.15
CA GLY A 188 -0.05 1.15 -10.37
C GLY A 188 -0.55 -0.25 -10.77
N VAL A 189 -1.85 -0.40 -11.02
CA VAL A 189 -2.45 -1.65 -11.53
C VAL A 189 -1.88 -2.03 -12.90
N ARG A 190 -1.62 -1.06 -13.79
CA ARG A 190 -0.95 -1.29 -15.08
C ARG A 190 0.41 -1.96 -14.89
N VAL A 191 1.22 -1.47 -13.95
CA VAL A 191 2.54 -2.06 -13.64
C VAL A 191 2.40 -3.45 -13.01
N MET A 192 1.45 -3.64 -12.09
CA MET A 192 1.16 -4.96 -11.51
C MET A 192 0.77 -5.97 -12.60
N ARG A 193 -0.14 -5.57 -13.50
CA ARG A 193 -0.55 -6.38 -14.65
C ARG A 193 0.65 -6.77 -15.54
N HIS A 194 1.54 -5.82 -15.81
CA HIS A 194 2.74 -6.06 -16.60
C HIS A 194 3.66 -7.13 -15.97
N LEU A 195 3.91 -7.02 -14.64
CA LEU A 195 4.78 -7.94 -13.92
C LEU A 195 4.19 -9.34 -13.75
N LEU A 196 2.88 -9.43 -13.53
CA LEU A 196 2.17 -10.69 -13.26
C LEU A 196 1.69 -11.39 -14.54
N GLY A 197 1.63 -10.66 -15.67
CA GLY A 197 1.03 -11.17 -16.91
C GLY A 197 -0.47 -11.39 -16.79
N SER A 198 -1.16 -10.68 -15.88
CA SER A 198 -2.59 -10.88 -15.64
C SER A 198 -3.43 -10.40 -16.82
N THR A 199 -4.44 -11.17 -17.18
CA THR A 199 -5.38 -10.89 -18.27
C THR A 199 -6.75 -10.44 -17.78
N GLU A 200 -7.13 -10.81 -16.55
CA GLU A 200 -8.35 -10.41 -15.87
C GLU A 200 -8.00 -9.51 -14.67
N ILE A 201 -8.54 -8.30 -14.66
CA ILE A 201 -8.31 -7.32 -13.60
C ILE A 201 -9.63 -6.95 -12.96
N LEU A 202 -9.77 -7.23 -11.65
CA LEU A 202 -10.97 -6.98 -10.88
C LEU A 202 -10.64 -6.00 -9.75
N VAL A 203 -11.48 -4.98 -9.57
CA VAL A 203 -11.41 -4.05 -8.43
C VAL A 203 -12.65 -4.23 -7.59
N GLY A 204 -12.51 -4.77 -6.39
CA GLY A 204 -13.63 -4.93 -5.44
C GLY A 204 -13.69 -3.75 -4.48
N ILE A 205 -14.85 -3.06 -4.43
CA ILE A 205 -15.09 -1.92 -3.54
C ILE A 205 -16.44 -2.14 -2.86
N GLU A 206 -16.53 -1.91 -1.55
CA GLU A 206 -17.79 -2.06 -0.83
C GLU A 206 -18.87 -1.08 -1.31
N ASP A 207 -20.11 -1.54 -1.35
CA ASP A 207 -21.27 -0.80 -1.87
C ASP A 207 -21.64 0.45 -1.05
N ASN A 208 -21.10 0.59 0.16
CA ASN A 208 -21.21 1.80 0.98
C ASN A 208 -20.26 2.94 0.54
N LYS A 209 -19.50 2.77 -0.57
CA LYS A 209 -18.55 3.75 -1.13
C LYS A 209 -18.89 4.16 -2.58
N PRO A 210 -20.10 4.70 -2.83
CA PRO A 210 -20.56 4.97 -4.21
C PRO A 210 -19.67 5.97 -4.96
N GLU A 211 -19.09 6.96 -4.27
CA GLU A 211 -18.20 7.95 -4.89
C GLU A 211 -16.85 7.33 -5.30
N ALA A 212 -16.30 6.43 -4.49
CA ALA A 212 -15.08 5.69 -4.82
C ALA A 212 -15.33 4.76 -6.03
N ILE A 213 -16.46 4.05 -6.04
CA ILE A 213 -16.86 3.20 -7.18
C ILE A 213 -16.95 4.03 -8.45
N ALA A 214 -17.65 5.17 -8.42
CA ALA A 214 -17.82 6.06 -9.58
C ALA A 214 -16.46 6.59 -10.07
N ALA A 215 -15.58 7.05 -9.17
CA ALA A 215 -14.25 7.54 -9.51
C ALA A 215 -13.39 6.46 -10.16
N MET A 216 -13.35 5.27 -9.59
CA MET A 216 -12.59 4.15 -10.12
C MET A 216 -13.15 3.65 -11.46
N GLN A 217 -14.47 3.62 -11.66
CA GLN A 217 -15.10 3.28 -12.95
C GLN A 217 -14.76 4.32 -14.02
N ALA A 218 -14.83 5.60 -13.70
CA ALA A 218 -14.48 6.68 -14.61
C ALA A 218 -12.99 6.64 -15.01
N ALA A 219 -12.09 6.30 -14.08
CA ALA A 219 -10.67 6.11 -14.35
C ALA A 219 -10.42 4.85 -15.20
N ALA A 220 -11.08 3.75 -14.88
CA ALA A 220 -10.98 2.49 -15.63
C ALA A 220 -11.40 2.65 -17.11
N ALA A 221 -12.42 3.46 -17.38
CA ALA A 221 -12.88 3.73 -18.73
C ALA A 221 -11.85 4.48 -19.62
N ARG A 222 -10.81 5.08 -19.04
CA ARG A 222 -9.71 5.75 -19.76
C ARG A 222 -8.53 4.86 -20.07
N LEU A 223 -8.52 3.62 -19.57
CA LEU A 223 -7.41 2.69 -19.80
C LEU A 223 -7.53 2.01 -21.16
N ASP A 224 -6.39 1.56 -21.68
CA ASP A 224 -6.25 0.76 -22.91
C ASP A 224 -6.40 -0.74 -22.67
N PHE A 225 -6.73 -1.16 -21.46
CA PHE A 225 -7.03 -2.54 -21.08
C PHE A 225 -8.24 -2.59 -20.14
N ALA A 226 -8.92 -3.73 -20.14
CA ALA A 226 -10.13 -3.90 -19.35
C ALA A 226 -9.84 -4.02 -17.86
N VAL A 227 -10.58 -3.25 -17.06
CA VAL A 227 -10.64 -3.33 -15.60
C VAL A 227 -12.10 -3.34 -15.20
N GLU A 228 -12.52 -4.37 -14.47
CA GLU A 228 -13.87 -4.48 -13.96
C GLU A 228 -13.94 -3.95 -12.52
N VAL A 229 -14.64 -2.85 -12.30
CA VAL A 229 -14.88 -2.26 -10.98
C VAL A 229 -16.22 -2.73 -10.46
N ILE A 230 -16.20 -3.46 -9.34
CA ILE A 230 -17.33 -4.24 -8.83
C ILE A 230 -17.69 -3.76 -7.44
N ALA A 231 -18.96 -3.38 -7.25
CA ALA A 231 -19.51 -3.13 -5.93
C ALA A 231 -19.72 -4.46 -5.21
N VAL A 232 -19.10 -4.64 -4.05
CA VAL A 232 -19.25 -5.83 -3.21
C VAL A 232 -20.05 -5.51 -1.94
N PRO A 233 -20.74 -6.48 -1.33
CA PRO A 233 -21.52 -6.23 -0.12
C PRO A 233 -20.65 -5.72 1.03
N THR A 234 -21.15 -4.70 1.75
CA THR A 234 -20.54 -4.21 2.99
C THR A 234 -20.82 -5.19 4.13
N ILE A 235 -19.85 -6.03 4.42
CA ILE A 235 -19.89 -7.02 5.50
C ILE A 235 -18.47 -7.29 6.03
N TYR A 236 -18.25 -7.20 7.33
CA TYR A 236 -16.95 -7.53 7.91
C TYR A 236 -16.76 -9.05 8.00
N PRO A 237 -15.65 -9.67 7.54
CA PRO A 237 -14.44 -9.07 6.98
C PRO A 237 -14.30 -9.24 5.45
N ALA A 238 -15.21 -8.70 4.64
CA ALA A 238 -15.15 -8.79 3.17
C ALA A 238 -13.84 -8.24 2.58
N GLY A 239 -13.20 -7.27 3.25
CA GLY A 239 -11.88 -6.75 2.91
C GLY A 239 -10.72 -7.74 3.10
N GLY A 240 -10.93 -8.88 3.73
CA GLY A 240 -9.94 -9.95 3.77
C GLY A 240 -9.66 -10.52 2.38
N ALA A 241 -8.37 -10.76 2.05
CA ALA A 241 -7.98 -11.20 0.71
C ALA A 241 -8.69 -12.47 0.26
N LYS A 242 -8.85 -13.46 1.14
CA LYS A 242 -9.54 -14.72 0.82
C LYS A 242 -11.03 -14.53 0.62
N GLN A 243 -11.66 -13.67 1.43
CA GLN A 243 -13.07 -13.32 1.30
C GLN A 243 -13.33 -12.56 -0.01
N MET A 244 -12.49 -11.59 -0.34
CA MET A 244 -12.59 -10.84 -1.60
C MET A 244 -12.45 -11.75 -2.83
N ILE A 245 -11.52 -12.71 -2.80
CA ILE A 245 -11.39 -13.73 -3.84
C ILE A 245 -12.70 -14.51 -3.98
N GLU A 246 -13.26 -15.03 -2.87
CA GLU A 246 -14.50 -15.82 -2.91
C GLU A 246 -15.68 -15.00 -3.42
N ILE A 247 -15.84 -13.76 -2.96
CA ILE A 247 -16.92 -12.87 -3.41
C ILE A 247 -16.84 -12.63 -4.91
N LEU A 248 -15.66 -12.31 -5.45
CA LEU A 248 -15.51 -11.91 -6.84
C LEU A 248 -15.43 -13.09 -7.82
N THR A 249 -15.03 -14.28 -7.37
CA THR A 249 -14.71 -15.40 -8.26
C THR A 249 -15.41 -16.70 -7.93
N GLY A 250 -16.06 -16.82 -6.78
CA GLY A 250 -16.63 -18.08 -6.25
C GLY A 250 -15.58 -19.11 -5.85
N ARG A 251 -14.30 -18.79 -5.97
CA ARG A 251 -13.20 -19.72 -5.69
C ARG A 251 -12.70 -19.52 -4.27
N GLN A 252 -12.41 -20.61 -3.58
CA GLN A 252 -11.83 -20.59 -2.25
C GLN A 252 -10.34 -20.91 -2.31
N VAL A 253 -9.52 -20.16 -1.54
CA VAL A 253 -8.11 -20.51 -1.33
C VAL A 253 -8.06 -21.68 -0.34
N PRO A 254 -7.54 -22.86 -0.73
CA PRO A 254 -7.47 -24.01 0.16
C PRO A 254 -6.66 -23.72 1.42
N SER A 255 -6.95 -24.42 2.52
CA SER A 255 -6.19 -24.27 3.77
C SER A 255 -4.71 -24.58 3.54
N GLY A 256 -3.83 -23.74 4.09
CA GLY A 256 -2.37 -23.88 3.93
C GLY A 256 -1.83 -23.45 2.56
N LYS A 257 -2.70 -23.01 1.63
CA LYS A 257 -2.31 -22.54 0.29
C LYS A 257 -2.32 -21.03 0.17
N LEU A 258 -1.61 -20.52 -0.83
CA LEU A 258 -1.60 -19.11 -1.23
C LEU A 258 -2.64 -18.86 -2.33
N SER A 259 -3.02 -17.61 -2.53
CA SER A 259 -3.91 -17.23 -3.63
C SER A 259 -3.30 -17.50 -5.00
N THR A 260 -1.97 -17.44 -5.11
CA THR A 260 -1.22 -17.78 -6.33
C THR A 260 -1.36 -19.25 -6.72
N ASP A 261 -1.55 -20.17 -5.76
CA ASP A 261 -1.80 -21.59 -6.07
C ASP A 261 -3.10 -21.81 -6.85
N ILE A 262 -4.01 -20.84 -6.80
CA ILE A 262 -5.24 -20.85 -7.59
C ILE A 262 -5.22 -19.80 -8.72
N GLY A 263 -4.04 -19.28 -9.08
CA GLY A 263 -3.87 -18.34 -10.19
C GLY A 263 -4.42 -16.93 -9.93
N ILE A 264 -4.52 -16.51 -8.68
CA ILE A 264 -5.04 -15.20 -8.29
C ILE A 264 -4.01 -14.46 -7.44
N GLN A 265 -3.76 -13.19 -7.76
CA GLN A 265 -2.99 -12.31 -6.88
C GLN A 265 -3.85 -11.15 -6.41
N VAL A 266 -3.67 -10.74 -5.14
CA VAL A 266 -4.48 -9.68 -4.52
C VAL A 266 -3.57 -8.58 -3.99
N PHE A 267 -3.87 -7.33 -4.35
CA PHE A 267 -3.20 -6.14 -3.80
C PHE A 267 -4.22 -5.13 -3.29
N ASN A 268 -3.88 -4.41 -2.25
CA ASN A 268 -4.67 -3.29 -1.74
C ASN A 268 -4.51 -2.05 -2.64
N VAL A 269 -5.52 -1.18 -2.71
CA VAL A 269 -5.51 0.06 -3.52
C VAL A 269 -4.39 1.02 -3.13
N GLY A 270 -4.06 1.14 -1.83
CA GLY A 270 -2.94 1.96 -1.36
C GLY A 270 -1.59 1.42 -1.84
N THR A 271 -1.44 0.09 -1.93
CA THR A 271 -0.23 -0.53 -2.50
C THR A 271 -0.11 -0.22 -4.00
N ALA A 272 -1.21 -0.25 -4.74
CA ALA A 272 -1.22 0.13 -6.15
C ALA A 272 -0.84 1.60 -6.34
N TYR A 273 -1.37 2.49 -5.50
CA TYR A 273 -1.00 3.90 -5.49
C TYR A 273 0.49 4.12 -5.19
N ALA A 274 1.04 3.47 -4.16
CA ALA A 274 2.47 3.56 -3.82
C ALA A 274 3.36 3.06 -4.96
N LEU A 275 2.94 2.00 -5.66
CA LEU A 275 3.62 1.49 -6.84
C LEU A 275 3.62 2.51 -8.00
N ALA A 276 2.51 3.21 -8.22
CA ALA A 276 2.44 4.27 -9.22
C ALA A 276 3.42 5.41 -8.88
N ARG A 277 3.47 5.86 -7.63
CA ARG A 277 4.43 6.89 -7.19
C ARG A 277 5.88 6.45 -7.44
N ALA A 278 6.21 5.22 -7.09
CA ALA A 278 7.56 4.69 -7.30
C ALA A 278 7.96 4.65 -8.79
N VAL A 279 7.05 4.19 -9.66
CA VAL A 279 7.37 4.03 -11.08
C VAL A 279 7.27 5.33 -11.87
N PHE A 280 6.19 6.09 -11.69
CA PHE A 280 5.92 7.26 -12.53
C PHE A 280 6.47 8.57 -11.96
N HIS A 281 6.85 8.61 -10.69
CA HIS A 281 7.45 9.78 -10.07
C HIS A 281 8.86 9.51 -9.51
N GLY A 282 9.31 8.25 -9.41
CA GLY A 282 10.60 7.90 -8.80
C GLY A 282 10.62 8.07 -7.27
N GLU A 283 9.46 8.11 -6.64
CA GLU A 283 9.31 8.35 -5.21
C GLU A 283 9.27 7.03 -4.42
N PRO A 284 10.21 6.75 -3.53
CA PRO A 284 10.14 5.56 -2.68
C PRO A 284 8.98 5.63 -1.67
N LEU A 285 8.69 4.51 -1.02
CA LEU A 285 7.64 4.45 0.01
C LEU A 285 8.11 5.18 1.28
N ILE A 286 7.75 6.43 1.43
CA ILE A 286 8.11 7.30 2.56
C ILE A 286 6.92 7.92 3.28
N SER A 287 5.71 7.66 2.80
CA SER A 287 4.47 8.15 3.42
C SER A 287 3.36 7.12 3.27
N ARG A 288 2.32 7.27 4.08
CA ARG A 288 1.09 6.50 3.94
C ARG A 288 -0.13 7.34 4.33
N LEU A 289 -1.30 6.94 3.86
CA LEU A 289 -2.55 7.52 4.32
C LEU A 289 -2.97 6.87 5.65
N VAL A 290 -3.41 7.71 6.59
CA VAL A 290 -3.84 7.32 7.92
C VAL A 290 -5.15 8.01 8.26
N THR A 291 -6.12 7.28 8.74
CA THR A 291 -7.34 7.85 9.31
C THR A 291 -7.12 8.18 10.78
N VAL A 292 -7.29 9.44 11.14
CA VAL A 292 -7.34 9.90 12.53
C VAL A 292 -8.79 10.13 12.88
N THR A 293 -9.33 9.38 13.84
CA THR A 293 -10.76 9.36 14.14
C THR A 293 -11.03 9.03 15.63
N GLY A 294 -12.31 8.92 16.01
CA GLY A 294 -12.72 8.71 17.39
C GLY A 294 -12.74 10.02 18.19
N HIS A 295 -12.32 10.00 19.46
CA HIS A 295 -12.37 11.15 20.37
C HIS A 295 -11.25 12.16 20.07
N VAL A 296 -11.24 12.70 18.86
CA VAL A 296 -10.32 13.74 18.41
C VAL A 296 -11.07 14.98 17.97
N LEU A 297 -10.40 16.15 18.00
CA LEU A 297 -11.04 17.42 17.64
C LEU A 297 -11.52 17.46 16.19
N ARG A 298 -10.81 16.82 15.28
CA ARG A 298 -11.09 16.84 13.83
C ARG A 298 -10.80 15.48 13.22
N PRO A 299 -11.78 14.58 13.19
CA PRO A 299 -11.63 13.32 12.44
C PRO A 299 -11.40 13.60 10.96
N GLN A 300 -10.34 13.02 10.38
CA GLN A 300 -10.02 13.14 8.95
C GLN A 300 -8.87 12.21 8.55
N ASN A 301 -8.54 12.19 7.26
CA ASN A 301 -7.43 11.43 6.73
C ASN A 301 -6.22 12.32 6.46
N PHE A 302 -5.05 11.81 6.79
CA PHE A 302 -3.77 12.48 6.58
C PHE A 302 -2.84 11.62 5.72
N GLU A 303 -2.06 12.27 4.86
CA GLU A 303 -0.82 11.69 4.37
C GLU A 303 0.27 11.97 5.39
N VAL A 304 0.83 10.91 5.97
CA VAL A 304 1.78 10.97 7.09
C VAL A 304 3.11 10.39 6.64
N LEU A 305 4.20 11.08 6.92
CA LEU A 305 5.56 10.58 6.70
C LEU A 305 5.84 9.37 7.60
N ILE A 306 6.50 8.36 7.08
CA ILE A 306 6.92 7.19 7.88
C ILE A 306 7.94 7.67 8.92
N GLY A 307 7.68 7.31 10.18
CA GLY A 307 8.51 7.73 11.33
C GLY A 307 7.95 8.92 12.11
N THR A 308 6.78 9.46 11.71
CA THR A 308 6.09 10.54 12.44
C THR A 308 5.58 10.09 13.79
#